data_9b79c136d33f876c2b472cbd7ce67d6d
#
_entry.id   9b79c136d33f876c2b472cbd7ce67d6d
#
_cell.length_a   1.000
_cell.length_b   1.000
_cell.length_c   1.000
_cell.angle_alpha   90.00
_cell.angle_beta   90.00
_cell.angle_gamma   90.00
#
_symmetry.space_group_name_H-M   'P 1'
#
loop_
_entity.id
_entity.type
_entity.pdbx_description
1 polymer ?
#
loop_
_entity_poly.entity_id
_entity_poly.type
_entity_poly.pdbx_seq_one_letter_code
_entity_poly.pdbx_strand_id
1 'polypeptide(L)'
;MRSTEIESVDPNRVGGVERRGLSDVLDADAVTINHYVIAPGDRISGLHAHQNQEEVFLVLDGAVTLETLDGTVVVDEGEVVRVAPGEFQSVTNPHGDPATVLALGAPRGQTDLRVPVGCPECDAEVAALDFTGGDERLVCPGCGHDREAACPDCGGELRAELDGDGRPVSVCLSCGVRMRER
;
A
#
# COMPACT_ATOMS: atom_id res chain seq x y z
N MET A 1 -21.16 -9.21 20.78
CA MET A 1 -21.21 -9.41 19.30
C MET A 1 -21.62 -8.10 18.67
N ARG A 2 -20.91 -7.63 17.65
CA ARG A 2 -21.25 -6.45 16.84
C ARG A 2 -21.42 -6.83 15.39
N SER A 3 -22.30 -6.14 14.69
CA SER A 3 -22.53 -6.29 13.25
C SER A 3 -22.82 -4.92 12.65
N THR A 4 -22.49 -4.75 11.39
CA THR A 4 -22.81 -3.56 10.61
C THR A 4 -23.05 -3.95 9.16
N GLU A 5 -23.82 -3.15 8.44
CA GLU A 5 -23.90 -3.21 6.99
C GLU A 5 -22.74 -2.39 6.43
N ILE A 6 -21.98 -2.94 5.50
CA ILE A 6 -20.78 -2.26 4.92
C ILE A 6 -21.19 -0.90 4.35
N GLU A 7 -22.29 -0.84 3.61
CA GLU A 7 -22.77 0.39 2.98
C GLU A 7 -23.22 1.47 3.97
N SER A 8 -23.47 1.12 5.24
CA SER A 8 -23.81 2.09 6.30
C SER A 8 -22.60 2.82 6.87
N VAL A 9 -21.37 2.37 6.54
CA VAL A 9 -20.14 3.00 6.99
C VAL A 9 -19.71 4.06 5.97
N ASP A 10 -19.53 5.29 6.41
CA ASP A 10 -19.12 6.39 5.54
C ASP A 10 -17.78 6.08 4.87
N PRO A 11 -17.68 6.19 3.53
CA PRO A 11 -16.43 5.97 2.84
C PRO A 11 -15.50 7.18 3.00
N ASN A 12 -14.20 6.91 3.05
CA ASN A 12 -13.18 7.91 2.80
C ASN A 12 -12.39 7.54 1.54
N ARG A 13 -11.65 8.50 0.96
CA ARG A 13 -10.80 8.24 -0.20
C ARG A 13 -9.33 8.19 0.25
N VAL A 14 -8.65 7.14 -0.16
CA VAL A 14 -7.21 6.95 0.07
C VAL A 14 -6.59 6.71 -1.30
N GLY A 15 -5.73 7.63 -1.77
CA GLY A 15 -5.09 7.51 -3.08
C GLY A 15 -6.04 7.40 -4.28
N GLY A 16 -7.27 7.94 -4.18
CA GLY A 16 -8.31 7.84 -5.24
C GLY A 16 -9.30 6.69 -5.06
N VAL A 17 -8.96 5.70 -4.26
CA VAL A 17 -9.79 4.52 -3.97
C VAL A 17 -10.79 4.82 -2.86
N GLU A 18 -12.02 4.33 -2.98
CA GLU A 18 -13.02 4.39 -1.93
C GLU A 18 -12.73 3.32 -0.87
N ARG A 19 -12.59 3.73 0.39
CA ARG A 19 -12.33 2.85 1.53
C ARG A 19 -13.35 3.03 2.64
N ARG A 20 -13.89 1.93 3.14
CA ARG A 20 -14.66 1.88 4.39
C ARG A 20 -13.88 1.10 5.44
N GLY A 21 -13.47 1.78 6.53
CA GLY A 21 -12.80 1.16 7.67
C GLY A 21 -13.81 0.49 8.60
N LEU A 22 -13.76 -0.83 8.72
CA LEU A 22 -14.75 -1.60 9.46
C LEU A 22 -14.30 -1.95 10.88
N SER A 23 -13.01 -1.86 11.18
CA SER A 23 -12.46 -2.31 12.47
C SER A 23 -13.08 -1.59 13.66
N ASP A 24 -13.18 -0.26 13.61
CA ASP A 24 -13.68 0.54 14.74
C ASP A 24 -15.17 0.31 14.98
N VAL A 25 -15.95 0.20 13.92
CA VAL A 25 -17.41 -0.05 13.99
C VAL A 25 -17.70 -1.43 14.59
N LEU A 26 -16.80 -2.38 14.38
CA LEU A 26 -16.91 -3.75 14.87
C LEU A 26 -16.23 -3.98 16.23
N ASP A 27 -15.53 -2.96 16.81
CA ASP A 27 -14.63 -3.11 17.96
C ASP A 27 -13.57 -4.22 17.73
N ALA A 28 -13.00 -4.28 16.54
CA ALA A 28 -11.99 -5.27 16.20
C ALA A 28 -10.59 -4.74 16.56
N ASP A 29 -10.08 -5.12 17.73
CA ASP A 29 -8.82 -4.61 18.26
C ASP A 29 -7.58 -5.32 17.70
N ALA A 30 -7.71 -6.58 17.28
CA ALA A 30 -6.59 -7.41 16.84
C ALA A 30 -6.36 -7.39 15.33
N VAL A 31 -7.37 -6.97 14.55
CA VAL A 31 -7.33 -7.02 13.09
C VAL A 31 -7.80 -5.70 12.47
N THR A 32 -7.09 -5.22 11.47
CA THR A 32 -7.55 -4.16 10.59
C THR A 32 -8.46 -4.78 9.53
N ILE A 33 -9.66 -4.19 9.33
CA ILE A 33 -10.62 -4.65 8.34
C ILE A 33 -11.01 -3.44 7.50
N ASN A 34 -10.74 -3.51 6.20
CA ASN A 34 -11.08 -2.47 5.24
C ASN A 34 -11.84 -3.07 4.06
N HIS A 35 -12.89 -2.40 3.65
CA HIS A 35 -13.58 -2.66 2.39
C HIS A 35 -13.18 -1.58 1.38
N TYR A 36 -12.74 -2.00 0.20
CA TYR A 36 -12.29 -1.13 -0.89
C TYR A 36 -13.16 -1.31 -2.12
N VAL A 37 -13.43 -0.18 -2.82
CA VAL A 37 -13.91 -0.17 -4.20
C VAL A 37 -12.82 0.51 -5.03
N ILE A 38 -12.27 -0.23 -5.99
CA ILE A 38 -11.10 0.17 -6.79
C ILE A 38 -11.57 0.34 -8.24
N ALA A 39 -11.60 1.58 -8.73
CA ALA A 39 -11.97 1.84 -10.11
C ALA A 39 -10.87 1.38 -11.09
N PRO A 40 -11.19 1.17 -12.39
CA PRO A 40 -10.21 0.88 -13.42
C PRO A 40 -9.06 1.91 -13.43
N GLY A 41 -7.82 1.41 -13.38
CA GLY A 41 -6.60 2.24 -13.35
C GLY A 41 -6.17 2.70 -11.95
N ASP A 42 -6.99 2.52 -10.92
CA ASP A 42 -6.66 2.90 -9.55
C ASP A 42 -5.89 1.80 -8.80
N ARG A 43 -5.31 2.18 -7.65
CA ARG A 43 -4.58 1.28 -6.73
C ARG A 43 -4.81 1.68 -5.28
N ILE A 44 -4.76 0.73 -4.37
CA ILE A 44 -4.95 0.99 -2.93
C ILE A 44 -3.80 1.85 -2.38
N SER A 45 -2.56 1.53 -2.77
CA SER A 45 -1.34 2.21 -2.32
C SER A 45 -0.20 2.00 -3.29
N GLY A 46 0.92 2.68 -3.11
CA GLY A 46 2.18 2.36 -3.75
C GLY A 46 2.77 1.03 -3.27
N LEU A 47 3.84 0.58 -3.91
CA LEU A 47 4.56 -0.63 -3.52
C LEU A 47 5.17 -0.47 -2.13
N HIS A 48 4.76 -1.31 -1.19
CA HIS A 48 5.20 -1.26 0.20
C HIS A 48 5.17 -2.66 0.84
N ALA A 49 5.78 -2.78 2.00
CA ALA A 49 5.72 -3.98 2.85
C ALA A 49 5.42 -3.60 4.29
N HIS A 50 4.61 -4.42 4.96
CA HIS A 50 4.42 -4.38 6.40
C HIS A 50 5.41 -5.35 7.06
N GLN A 51 6.35 -4.89 7.87
CA GLN A 51 7.39 -5.76 8.45
C GLN A 51 6.86 -6.73 9.52
N ASN A 52 5.79 -6.37 10.16
CA ASN A 52 5.26 -7.08 11.33
C ASN A 52 3.73 -7.26 11.30
N GLN A 53 3.13 -7.17 10.12
CA GLN A 53 1.72 -7.44 9.88
C GLN A 53 1.60 -8.33 8.63
N GLU A 54 0.79 -9.36 8.69
CA GLU A 54 0.35 -10.05 7.48
C GLU A 54 -0.95 -9.43 6.96
N GLU A 55 -1.14 -9.48 5.66
CA GLU A 55 -2.35 -9.00 5.01
C GLU A 55 -3.00 -10.11 4.21
N VAL A 56 -4.32 -10.09 4.19
CA VAL A 56 -5.14 -11.00 3.37
C VAL A 56 -6.11 -10.16 2.57
N PHE A 57 -6.13 -10.36 1.25
CA PHE A 57 -7.07 -9.71 0.35
C PHE A 57 -8.02 -10.75 -0.23
N LEU A 58 -9.32 -10.54 -0.03
CA LEU A 58 -10.40 -11.33 -0.62
C LEU A 58 -11.12 -10.47 -1.67
N VAL A 59 -11.15 -10.92 -2.91
CA VAL A 59 -11.90 -10.25 -3.98
C VAL A 59 -13.36 -10.67 -3.90
N LEU A 60 -14.23 -9.71 -3.64
CA LEU A 60 -15.66 -9.91 -3.50
C LEU A 60 -16.40 -9.76 -4.83
N ASP A 61 -15.87 -8.93 -5.74
CA ASP A 61 -16.43 -8.68 -7.07
C ASP A 61 -15.31 -8.16 -7.99
N GLY A 62 -15.31 -8.55 -9.26
CA GLY A 62 -14.34 -8.18 -10.27
C GLY A 62 -13.00 -8.90 -10.12
N ALA A 63 -11.91 -8.22 -10.45
CA ALA A 63 -10.55 -8.75 -10.37
C ALA A 63 -9.56 -7.65 -9.99
N VAL A 64 -8.49 -8.03 -9.29
CA VAL A 64 -7.34 -7.14 -9.01
C VAL A 64 -6.04 -7.80 -9.39
N THR A 65 -5.00 -7.00 -9.51
CA THR A 65 -3.63 -7.49 -9.70
C THR A 65 -2.79 -7.04 -8.51
N LEU A 66 -2.14 -7.98 -7.84
CA LEU A 66 -1.07 -7.68 -6.90
C LEU A 66 0.24 -7.56 -7.68
N GLU A 67 0.87 -6.40 -7.57
CA GLU A 67 2.26 -6.17 -8.00
C GLU A 67 3.18 -6.50 -6.84
N THR A 68 4.20 -7.33 -7.06
CA THR A 68 5.23 -7.70 -6.08
C THR A 68 6.61 -7.56 -6.71
N LEU A 69 7.69 -7.62 -5.92
CA LEU A 69 9.05 -7.60 -6.46
C LEU A 69 9.39 -8.84 -7.31
N ASP A 70 8.64 -9.94 -7.14
CA ASP A 70 8.83 -11.21 -7.87
C ASP A 70 7.91 -11.32 -9.09
N GLY A 71 7.06 -10.33 -9.36
CA GLY A 71 6.13 -10.31 -10.47
C GLY A 71 4.70 -9.93 -10.06
N THR A 72 3.73 -10.32 -10.86
CA THR A 72 2.32 -9.99 -10.64
C THR A 72 1.46 -11.22 -10.44
N VAL A 73 0.43 -11.10 -9.60
CA VAL A 73 -0.57 -12.15 -9.35
C VAL A 73 -1.95 -11.53 -9.61
N VAL A 74 -2.73 -12.11 -10.53
CA VAL A 74 -4.15 -11.76 -10.70
C VAL A 74 -4.95 -12.55 -9.68
N VAL A 75 -5.89 -11.86 -9.03
CA VAL A 75 -6.82 -12.45 -8.04
C VAL A 75 -8.22 -12.13 -8.51
N ASP A 76 -8.97 -13.16 -8.87
CA ASP A 76 -10.33 -13.06 -9.39
C ASP A 76 -11.38 -13.10 -8.27
N GLU A 77 -12.63 -12.79 -8.63
CA GLU A 77 -13.78 -12.89 -7.71
C GLU A 77 -13.83 -14.24 -7.00
N GLY A 78 -14.01 -14.21 -5.69
CA GLY A 78 -14.05 -15.39 -4.82
C GLY A 78 -12.68 -15.95 -4.45
N GLU A 79 -11.60 -15.40 -4.98
CA GLU A 79 -10.27 -15.79 -4.61
C GLU A 79 -9.72 -14.96 -3.45
N VAL A 80 -8.73 -15.53 -2.77
CA VAL A 80 -8.05 -14.92 -1.62
C VAL A 80 -6.55 -15.05 -1.76
N VAL A 81 -5.84 -13.99 -1.45
CA VAL A 81 -4.36 -13.97 -1.43
C VAL A 81 -3.87 -13.48 -0.08
N ARG A 82 -2.78 -14.07 0.41
CA ARG A 82 -2.08 -13.67 1.62
C ARG A 82 -0.72 -13.07 1.25
N VAL A 83 -0.41 -11.95 1.87
CA VAL A 83 0.90 -11.29 1.84
C VAL A 83 1.53 -11.46 3.21
N ALA A 84 2.71 -12.07 3.27
CA ALA A 84 3.43 -12.28 4.53
C ALA A 84 4.13 -10.99 5.00
N PRO A 85 4.45 -10.88 6.30
CA PRO A 85 5.28 -9.78 6.79
C PRO A 85 6.60 -9.68 6.00
N GLY A 86 6.93 -8.47 5.55
CA GLY A 86 8.14 -8.19 4.76
C GLY A 86 8.00 -8.40 3.25
N GLU A 87 6.92 -8.99 2.76
CA GLU A 87 6.65 -9.08 1.32
C GLU A 87 6.14 -7.75 0.77
N PHE A 88 6.78 -7.26 -0.31
CA PHE A 88 6.36 -6.04 -0.99
C PHE A 88 5.15 -6.30 -1.89
N GLN A 89 4.15 -5.45 -1.77
CA GLN A 89 2.92 -5.55 -2.55
C GLN A 89 2.31 -4.17 -2.87
N SER A 90 1.54 -4.13 -3.96
CA SER A 90 0.60 -3.06 -4.29
C SER A 90 -0.61 -3.69 -4.97
N VAL A 91 -1.81 -3.42 -4.47
CA VAL A 91 -3.06 -3.90 -5.09
C VAL A 91 -3.53 -2.88 -6.11
N THR A 92 -3.64 -3.30 -7.36
CA THR A 92 -4.02 -2.45 -8.50
C THR A 92 -5.23 -3.04 -9.23
N ASN A 93 -5.98 -2.18 -9.90
CA ASN A 93 -7.04 -2.61 -10.82
C ASN A 93 -6.71 -2.19 -12.27
N PRO A 94 -5.91 -2.97 -13.00
CA PRO A 94 -5.65 -2.71 -14.43
C PRO A 94 -6.77 -3.21 -15.36
N HIS A 95 -7.86 -3.75 -14.81
CA HIS A 95 -8.97 -4.33 -15.53
C HIS A 95 -10.00 -3.26 -15.94
N GLY A 96 -11.00 -3.64 -16.74
CA GLY A 96 -11.97 -2.70 -17.33
C GLY A 96 -13.14 -2.33 -16.43
N ASP A 97 -13.41 -3.13 -15.38
CA ASP A 97 -14.52 -2.95 -14.45
C ASP A 97 -14.02 -2.64 -13.04
N PRO A 98 -14.81 -1.96 -12.20
CA PRO A 98 -14.47 -1.77 -10.79
C PRO A 98 -14.32 -3.12 -10.06
N ALA A 99 -13.43 -3.16 -9.07
CA ALA A 99 -13.26 -4.33 -8.21
C ALA A 99 -13.58 -3.97 -6.76
N THR A 100 -14.17 -4.94 -6.05
CA THR A 100 -14.47 -4.84 -4.62
C THR A 100 -13.63 -5.82 -3.84
N VAL A 101 -12.91 -5.32 -2.84
CA VAL A 101 -11.93 -6.09 -2.06
C VAL A 101 -12.17 -5.92 -0.57
N LEU A 102 -12.15 -7.02 0.18
CA LEU A 102 -12.03 -7.00 1.64
C LEU A 102 -10.57 -7.28 2.01
N ALA A 103 -9.95 -6.31 2.69
CA ALA A 103 -8.57 -6.43 3.17
C ALA A 103 -8.55 -6.60 4.68
N LEU A 104 -7.79 -7.58 5.15
CA LEU A 104 -7.57 -7.90 6.56
C LEU A 104 -6.08 -7.78 6.86
N GLY A 105 -5.72 -7.04 7.91
CA GLY A 105 -4.33 -6.91 8.37
C GLY A 105 -4.18 -7.26 9.84
N ALA A 106 -3.28 -8.16 10.19
CA ALA A 106 -3.07 -8.58 11.57
C ALA A 106 -1.57 -8.75 11.90
N PRO A 107 -1.15 -8.35 13.13
CA PRO A 107 -1.91 -7.66 14.17
C PRO A 107 -2.23 -6.20 13.78
N ARG A 108 -3.32 -5.66 14.29
CA ARG A 108 -3.71 -4.27 14.08
C ARG A 108 -2.74 -3.30 14.78
N GLY A 109 -2.62 -2.07 14.21
CA GLY A 109 -1.83 -1.00 14.81
C GLY A 109 -0.34 -1.10 14.55
N GLN A 110 0.08 -1.95 13.63
CA GLN A 110 1.47 -2.02 13.19
C GLN A 110 1.78 -0.87 12.24
N THR A 111 2.92 -0.20 12.46
CA THR A 111 3.32 1.00 11.72
C THR A 111 4.67 0.86 11.02
N ASP A 112 5.32 -0.32 11.09
CA ASP A 112 6.59 -0.57 10.43
C ASP A 112 6.37 -0.85 8.92
N LEU A 113 6.15 0.25 8.20
CA LEU A 113 6.01 0.25 6.75
C LEU A 113 7.37 0.44 6.09
N ARG A 114 7.62 -0.34 5.04
CA ARG A 114 8.82 -0.25 4.21
C ARG A 114 8.44 0.05 2.77
N VAL A 115 9.26 0.87 2.13
CA VAL A 115 9.20 1.14 0.70
C VAL A 115 10.52 0.74 0.04
N PRO A 116 10.52 0.27 -1.21
CA PRO A 116 11.72 -0.17 -1.92
C PRO A 116 12.47 1.04 -2.48
N VAL A 117 12.98 1.85 -1.57
CA VAL A 117 13.70 3.11 -1.84
C VAL A 117 15.08 3.01 -1.25
N GLY A 118 16.11 3.08 -2.10
CA GLY A 118 17.51 2.93 -1.70
C GLY A 118 18.01 4.09 -0.84
N CYS A 119 18.97 3.80 0.02
CA CYS A 119 19.64 4.80 0.83
C CYS A 119 20.78 5.47 0.04
N PRO A 120 20.90 6.81 0.01
CA PRO A 120 22.01 7.48 -0.64
C PRO A 120 23.33 7.36 0.13
N GLU A 121 23.30 6.99 1.42
CA GLU A 121 24.47 6.97 2.31
C GLU A 121 25.00 5.56 2.60
N CYS A 122 24.25 4.49 2.24
CA CYS A 122 24.70 3.12 2.42
C CYS A 122 24.02 2.19 1.40
N ASP A 123 24.33 0.87 1.45
CA ASP A 123 23.82 -0.12 0.50
C ASP A 123 22.43 -0.69 0.86
N ALA A 124 21.66 0.00 1.75
CA ALA A 124 20.30 -0.42 2.05
C ALA A 124 19.37 -0.12 0.86
N GLU A 125 18.61 -1.12 0.43
CA GLU A 125 17.70 -1.04 -0.73
C GLU A 125 16.27 -0.66 -0.34
N VAL A 126 16.01 -0.50 0.96
CA VAL A 126 14.68 -0.18 1.50
C VAL A 126 14.76 0.94 2.53
N ALA A 127 13.70 1.74 2.64
CA ALA A 127 13.52 2.74 3.68
C ALA A 127 12.28 2.44 4.51
N ALA A 128 12.29 2.82 5.79
CA ALA A 128 11.08 2.88 6.61
C ALA A 128 10.34 4.18 6.32
N LEU A 129 9.00 4.10 6.26
CA LEU A 129 8.13 5.27 6.31
C LEU A 129 7.85 5.63 7.76
N ASP A 130 8.22 6.83 8.17
CA ASP A 130 7.95 7.39 9.51
C ASP A 130 6.94 8.55 9.40
N PHE A 131 5.84 8.43 10.14
CA PHE A 131 4.74 9.40 10.21
C PHE A 131 4.70 10.15 11.55
N THR A 132 5.66 9.94 12.44
CA THR A 132 5.59 10.41 13.84
C THR A 132 5.76 11.92 13.98
N GLY A 133 6.39 12.59 13.02
CA GLY A 133 6.70 14.03 13.06
C GLY A 133 5.67 14.96 12.41
N GLY A 134 4.59 14.42 11.83
CA GLY A 134 3.58 15.17 11.06
C GLY A 134 3.87 15.26 9.57
N ASP A 135 5.13 15.22 9.16
CA ASP A 135 5.56 15.09 7.77
C ASP A 135 6.07 13.66 7.54
N GLU A 136 5.80 13.11 6.37
CA GLU A 136 6.27 11.78 6.00
C GLU A 136 7.77 11.78 5.75
N ARG A 137 8.49 10.85 6.40
CA ARG A 137 9.93 10.72 6.28
C ARG A 137 10.35 9.33 5.85
N LEU A 138 11.44 9.27 5.10
CA LEU A 138 12.13 8.04 4.73
C LEU A 138 13.34 7.87 5.64
N VAL A 139 13.32 6.85 6.48
CA VAL A 139 14.39 6.53 7.43
C VAL A 139 15.10 5.25 7.00
N CYS A 140 16.41 5.33 6.80
CA CYS A 140 17.20 4.15 6.46
C CYS A 140 17.36 3.22 7.66
N PRO A 141 16.95 1.95 7.58
CA PRO A 141 17.09 1.00 8.68
C PRO A 141 18.56 0.59 8.94
N GLY A 142 19.45 0.79 7.95
CA GLY A 142 20.85 0.39 8.05
C GLY A 142 21.74 1.43 8.73
N CYS A 143 21.62 2.71 8.37
CA CYS A 143 22.50 3.79 8.87
C CYS A 143 21.76 4.92 9.59
N GLY A 144 20.43 4.91 9.62
CA GLY A 144 19.63 5.96 10.25
C GLY A 144 19.54 7.26 9.44
N HIS A 145 20.04 7.28 8.18
CA HIS A 145 19.86 8.45 7.31
C HIS A 145 18.37 8.73 7.15
N ASP A 146 18.00 9.98 7.35
CA ASP A 146 16.63 10.46 7.42
C ASP A 146 16.42 11.61 6.42
N ARG A 147 15.39 11.49 5.57
CA ARG A 147 15.03 12.50 4.58
C ARG A 147 13.50 12.62 4.41
N GLU A 148 13.05 13.72 3.87
CA GLU A 148 11.63 13.89 3.50
C GLU A 148 11.20 12.86 2.45
N ALA A 149 9.99 12.31 2.61
CA ALA A 149 9.35 11.44 1.62
C ALA A 149 8.69 12.29 0.51
N ALA A 150 9.43 13.24 -0.05
CA ALA A 150 8.95 14.22 -1.00
C ALA A 150 9.81 14.26 -2.26
N CYS A 151 9.20 14.67 -3.37
CA CYS A 151 9.90 14.85 -4.64
C CYS A 151 10.95 15.95 -4.54
N PRO A 152 12.21 15.70 -4.89
CA PRO A 152 13.28 16.69 -4.80
C PRO A 152 13.09 17.87 -5.76
N ASP A 153 12.32 17.68 -6.86
CA ASP A 153 12.12 18.70 -7.88
C ASP A 153 10.97 19.66 -7.55
N CYS A 154 9.90 19.17 -6.90
CA CYS A 154 8.71 19.99 -6.69
C CYS A 154 8.09 19.86 -5.29
N GLY A 155 8.63 19.04 -4.39
CA GLY A 155 8.10 18.79 -3.05
C GLY A 155 6.79 17.98 -3.03
N GLY A 156 6.35 17.43 -4.17
CA GLY A 156 5.12 16.67 -4.25
C GLY A 156 5.26 15.26 -3.68
N GLU A 157 4.13 14.62 -3.41
CA GLU A 157 4.03 13.24 -2.91
C GLU A 157 4.72 12.25 -3.85
N LEU A 158 5.45 11.31 -3.27
CA LEU A 158 6.11 10.21 -3.98
C LEU A 158 5.36 8.91 -3.76
N ARG A 159 5.28 8.10 -4.81
CA ARG A 159 4.73 6.75 -4.76
C ARG A 159 5.71 5.75 -5.34
N ALA A 160 6.00 4.68 -4.60
CA ALA A 160 6.79 3.58 -5.12
C ALA A 160 5.93 2.72 -6.06
N GLU A 161 6.48 2.39 -7.22
CA GLU A 161 5.85 1.56 -8.26
C GLU A 161 6.91 0.63 -8.87
N LEU A 162 6.47 -0.30 -9.71
CA LEU A 162 7.38 -1.03 -10.61
C LEU A 162 7.48 -0.30 -11.96
N ASP A 163 8.67 -0.30 -12.54
CA ASP A 163 8.84 0.10 -13.94
C ASP A 163 8.50 -1.05 -14.91
N GLY A 164 8.63 -0.79 -16.21
CA GLY A 164 8.34 -1.79 -17.25
C GLY A 164 9.26 -3.04 -17.21
N ASP A 165 10.36 -2.98 -16.46
CA ASP A 165 11.30 -4.09 -16.25
C ASP A 165 11.06 -4.79 -14.90
N GLY A 166 10.02 -4.39 -14.15
CA GLY A 166 9.67 -4.93 -12.82
C GLY A 166 10.57 -4.42 -11.70
N ARG A 167 11.25 -3.28 -11.88
CA ARG A 167 12.14 -2.71 -10.87
C ARG A 167 11.46 -1.56 -10.11
N PRO A 168 11.75 -1.41 -8.81
CA PRO A 168 11.22 -0.28 -8.05
C PRO A 168 11.66 1.07 -8.60
N VAL A 169 10.71 1.99 -8.66
CA VAL A 169 10.91 3.40 -9.00
C VAL A 169 10.02 4.26 -8.10
N SER A 170 10.49 5.43 -7.74
CA SER A 170 9.66 6.46 -7.10
C SER A 170 9.06 7.37 -8.17
N VAL A 171 7.76 7.55 -8.15
CA VAL A 171 7.00 8.39 -9.09
C VAL A 171 6.40 9.56 -8.32
N CYS A 172 6.69 10.78 -8.78
CA CYS A 172 6.04 11.96 -8.21
C CYS A 172 4.62 12.11 -8.76
N LEU A 173 3.64 12.17 -7.88
CA LEU A 173 2.22 12.31 -8.26
C LEU A 173 1.87 13.70 -8.79
N SER A 174 2.71 14.72 -8.49
CA SER A 174 2.48 16.10 -8.91
C SER A 174 3.14 16.46 -10.25
N CYS A 175 4.42 16.10 -10.45
CA CYS A 175 5.16 16.47 -11.67
C CYS A 175 5.46 15.30 -12.61
N GLY A 176 5.16 14.06 -12.20
CA GLY A 176 5.33 12.86 -13.01
C GLY A 176 6.78 12.39 -13.15
N VAL A 177 7.76 13.03 -12.48
CA VAL A 177 9.15 12.57 -12.53
C VAL A 177 9.24 11.15 -11.97
N ARG A 178 10.02 10.31 -12.65
CA ARG A 178 10.31 8.93 -12.21
C ARG A 178 11.77 8.83 -11.84
N MET A 179 12.04 8.44 -10.63
CA MET A 179 13.39 8.31 -10.08
C MET A 179 13.67 6.83 -9.87
N ARG A 180 14.72 6.32 -10.50
CA ARG A 180 15.22 4.98 -10.20
C ARG A 180 16.00 5.05 -8.88
N GLU A 181 15.58 4.22 -7.97
CA GLU A 181 16.33 3.98 -6.74
C GLU A 181 17.61 3.17 -7.07
N ARG A 182 18.69 3.41 -6.36
CA ARG A 182 19.96 2.72 -6.59
C ARG A 182 19.93 1.31 -6.07
#